data_c0b94d0cb189ff55274db120a485104f
#
_entry.id   c0b94d0cb189ff55274db120a485104f
#
_cell.length_a   1.000
_cell.length_b   1.000
_cell.length_c   1.000
_cell.angle_alpha   90.00
_cell.angle_beta   90.00
_cell.angle_gamma   90.00
#
_symmetry.space_group_name_H-M   'P 1'
#
loop_
_entity.id
_entity.type
_entity.pdbx_description
1 polymer ?
#
loop_
_entity_poly.entity_id
_entity_poly.type
_entity_poly.pdbx_seq_one_letter_code
_entity_poly.pdbx_strand_id
1 'polypeptide(L)' 'MNYPSRLIEDAVGEISRLPGIGKKTALRLALHLLKREEEQSRSLAEAIVNMRTKTTYCVKCHNIADDVLCNICTNPT' A
#
# COMPACT_ATOMS: atom_id res chain seq x y z
N MET A 1 20.81 11.68 -6.05
CA MET A 1 20.64 12.03 -4.64
C MET A 1 21.26 10.95 -3.76
N ASN A 2 22.09 11.32 -2.81
CA ASN A 2 22.70 10.36 -1.90
C ASN A 2 21.84 10.16 -0.69
N TYR A 3 21.51 8.91 -0.40
CA TYR A 3 20.70 8.56 0.77
C TYR A 3 21.60 8.05 1.89
N PRO A 4 21.22 8.28 3.16
CA PRO A 4 22.06 7.89 4.29
C PRO A 4 22.20 6.40 4.48
N SER A 5 21.32 5.60 3.89
CA SER A 5 21.45 4.16 3.95
C SER A 5 20.80 3.53 2.72
N ARG A 6 21.25 2.32 2.41
CA ARG A 6 20.71 1.59 1.28
C ARG A 6 19.27 1.17 1.54
N LEU A 7 18.93 0.89 2.79
CA LEU A 7 17.56 0.52 3.15
C LEU A 7 16.61 1.69 2.89
N ILE A 8 17.04 2.91 3.20
CA ILE A 8 16.24 4.09 2.89
C ILE A 8 16.13 4.28 1.39
N GLU A 9 17.23 4.10 0.68
CA GLU A 9 17.22 4.20 -0.78
C GLU A 9 16.24 3.22 -1.41
N ASP A 10 16.24 1.96 -0.94
CA ASP A 10 15.33 0.95 -1.45
C ASP A 10 13.88 1.32 -1.17
N ALA A 11 13.58 1.79 0.03
CA ALA A 11 12.23 2.21 0.39
C ALA A 11 11.77 3.39 -0.47
N VAL A 12 12.63 4.38 -0.65
CA VAL A 12 12.31 5.54 -1.48
C VAL A 12 12.06 5.10 -2.91
N GLY A 13 12.88 4.18 -3.42
CA GLY A 13 12.71 3.66 -4.77
C GLY A 13 11.35 3.01 -4.97
N GLU A 14 10.94 2.16 -4.03
CA GLU A 14 9.66 1.49 -4.12
C GLU A 14 8.49 2.44 -3.97
N ILE A 15 8.55 3.36 -3.00
CA ILE A 15 7.47 4.31 -2.78
C ILE A 15 7.31 5.25 -3.99
N SER A 16 8.43 5.65 -4.62
CA SER A 16 8.38 6.56 -5.76
C SER A 16 7.81 5.91 -7.02
N ARG A 17 7.65 4.59 -7.03
CA ARG A 17 7.02 3.89 -8.16
C ARG A 17 5.51 4.05 -8.15
N LEU A 18 4.94 4.50 -7.05
CA LEU A 18 3.51 4.74 -6.97
C LEU A 18 3.15 5.98 -7.80
N PRO A 19 1.99 5.96 -8.49
CA PRO A 19 1.59 7.10 -9.32
C PRO A 19 1.46 8.37 -8.50
N GLY A 20 2.00 9.46 -9.03
CA GLY A 20 1.91 10.75 -8.38
C GLY A 20 2.93 11.00 -7.27
N ILE A 21 3.80 10.03 -7.00
CA ILE A 21 4.80 10.19 -5.95
C ILE A 21 6.18 10.27 -6.58
N GLY A 22 6.80 11.46 -6.50
CA GLY A 22 8.18 11.64 -6.93
C GLY A 22 9.16 11.23 -5.84
N LYS A 23 10.45 11.19 -6.18
CA LYS A 23 11.46 10.75 -5.22
C LYS A 23 11.57 11.65 -4.00
N LYS A 24 11.34 12.94 -4.16
CA LYS A 24 11.40 13.89 -3.06
C LYS A 24 10.30 13.62 -2.04
N THR A 25 9.09 13.38 -2.52
CA THR A 25 7.96 13.02 -1.66
C THR A 25 8.18 11.65 -1.03
N ALA A 26 8.69 10.70 -1.81
CA ALA A 26 8.97 9.36 -1.30
C ALA A 26 9.99 9.40 -0.17
N LEU A 27 11.03 10.23 -0.30
CA LEU A 27 12.01 10.38 0.77
C LEU A 27 11.38 10.95 2.04
N ARG A 28 10.53 11.95 1.90
CA ARG A 28 9.84 12.53 3.04
C ARG A 28 8.96 11.49 3.74
N LEU A 29 8.27 10.67 2.97
CA LEU A 29 7.43 9.62 3.54
C LEU A 29 8.26 8.55 4.24
N ALA A 30 9.38 8.14 3.64
CA ALA A 30 10.25 7.16 4.26
C ALA A 30 10.83 7.68 5.58
N LEU A 31 11.26 8.93 5.61
CA LEU A 31 11.80 9.54 6.82
C LEU A 31 10.71 9.70 7.88
N HIS A 32 9.48 9.99 7.46
CA HIS A 32 8.35 10.05 8.38
C HIS A 32 8.12 8.71 9.05
N LEU A 33 8.17 7.64 8.28
CA LEU A 33 7.99 6.28 8.81
C LEU A 33 9.09 5.90 9.79
N LEU A 34 10.32 6.37 9.57
CA LEU A 34 11.42 6.13 10.49
C LEU A 34 11.22 6.78 11.85
N LYS A 35 10.46 7.86 11.90
CA LYS A 35 10.18 8.56 13.15
C LYS A 35 9.01 7.94 13.92
N ARG A 36 8.28 7.04 13.29
CA ARG A 36 7.14 6.36 13.90
C ARG A 36 7.60 5.03 14.46
N GLU A 37 6.73 4.41 15.26
CA GLU A 37 7.03 3.10 15.82
C GLU A 37 7.07 2.04 14.71
N GLU A 38 7.95 1.05 14.89
CA GLU A 38 8.09 -0.04 13.94
C GLU A 38 6.76 -0.72 13.64
N GLU A 39 5.93 -0.85 14.67
CA GLU A 39 4.64 -1.51 14.50
C GLU A 39 3.73 -0.80 13.51
N GLN A 40 3.80 0.52 13.45
CA GLN A 40 3.01 1.28 12.47
C GLN A 40 3.46 0.98 11.06
N SER A 41 4.76 0.87 10.85
CA SER A 41 5.29 0.51 9.53
C SER A 41 4.87 -0.90 9.14
N ARG A 42 4.91 -1.81 10.10
CA ARG A 42 4.52 -3.20 9.87
C ARG A 42 3.04 -3.30 9.54
N SER A 43 2.19 -2.57 10.27
CA SER A 43 0.75 -2.55 9.99
C SER A 43 0.46 -2.00 8.59
N LEU A 44 1.16 -0.95 8.19
CA LEU A 44 0.98 -0.38 6.85
C LEU A 44 1.38 -1.39 5.77
N ALA A 45 2.52 -2.04 5.95
CA ALA A 45 3.01 -3.02 4.99
C ALA A 45 2.03 -4.20 4.87
N GLU A 46 1.55 -4.70 6.00
CA GLU A 46 0.60 -5.80 6.00
C GLU A 46 -0.73 -5.41 5.36
N ALA A 47 -1.20 -4.19 5.61
CA ALA A 47 -2.43 -3.72 5.01
C ALA A 47 -2.31 -3.66 3.49
N ILE A 48 -1.16 -3.20 2.98
CA ILE A 48 -0.92 -3.15 1.55
C ILE A 48 -0.90 -4.56 0.95
N VAL A 49 -0.18 -5.47 1.58
CA VAL A 49 -0.09 -6.85 1.09
C VAL A 49 -1.45 -7.53 1.15
N ASN A 50 -2.19 -7.35 2.25
CA ASN A 50 -3.51 -7.95 2.39
C ASN A 50 -4.50 -7.42 1.35
N MET A 51 -4.44 -6.13 1.09
CA MET A 51 -5.28 -5.51 0.07
C MET A 51 -5.01 -6.18 -1.29
N ARG A 52 -3.75 -6.37 -1.64
CA ARG A 52 -3.38 -6.93 -2.93
C ARG A 52 -3.68 -8.41 -3.05
N THR A 53 -3.48 -9.17 -1.97
CA THR A 53 -3.61 -10.63 -2.02
C THR A 53 -5.01 -11.13 -1.71
N LYS A 54 -5.79 -10.38 -0.92
CA LYS A 54 -7.11 -10.81 -0.48
C LYS A 54 -8.27 -10.11 -1.18
N THR A 55 -8.02 -8.95 -1.78
CA THR A 55 -9.05 -8.24 -2.51
C THR A 55 -9.13 -8.77 -3.94
N THR A 56 -10.34 -8.98 -4.41
CA THR A 56 -10.59 -9.48 -5.76
C THR A 56 -11.72 -8.68 -6.39
N TYR A 57 -11.94 -8.89 -7.68
CA TYR A 57 -13.05 -8.24 -8.37
C TYR A 57 -14.31 -9.08 -8.21
N CYS A 58 -15.44 -8.40 -8.04
CA CYS A 58 -16.72 -9.09 -8.00
C CYS A 58 -17.01 -9.70 -9.38
N VAL A 59 -17.32 -10.99 -9.42
CA VAL A 59 -17.59 -11.68 -10.69
C VAL A 59 -18.91 -11.22 -11.32
N LYS A 60 -19.78 -10.58 -10.53
CA LYS A 60 -21.10 -10.18 -11.01
C LYS A 60 -21.13 -8.74 -11.51
N CYS A 61 -20.54 -7.80 -10.78
CA CYS A 61 -20.56 -6.40 -11.18
C CYS A 61 -19.16 -5.83 -11.45
N HIS A 62 -18.11 -6.64 -11.30
CA HIS A 62 -16.73 -6.27 -11.56
C HIS A 62 -16.17 -5.18 -10.64
N ASN A 63 -16.86 -4.91 -9.52
CA ASN A 63 -16.33 -4.01 -8.52
C ASN A 63 -15.29 -4.73 -7.66
N ILE A 64 -14.36 -3.96 -7.11
CA ILE A 64 -13.36 -4.50 -6.20
C ILE A 64 -14.06 -4.95 -4.92
N ALA A 65 -13.75 -6.16 -4.45
CA ALA A 65 -14.41 -6.72 -3.28
C ALA A 65 -13.45 -7.60 -2.49
N ASP A 66 -13.79 -7.86 -1.25
CA ASP A 66 -13.01 -8.75 -0.39
C ASP A 66 -13.28 -10.22 -0.69
N ASP A 67 -14.40 -10.50 -1.31
CA ASP A 67 -14.81 -11.84 -1.72
C ASP A 67 -15.11 -11.87 -3.21
N VAL A 68 -15.47 -13.05 -3.71
CA VAL A 68 -15.84 -13.23 -5.10
C VAL A 68 -17.00 -12.32 -5.51
N LEU A 69 -17.92 -12.04 -4.57
CA LEU A 69 -18.99 -11.09 -4.77
C LEU A 69 -18.81 -9.89 -3.85
N CYS A 70 -19.07 -8.69 -4.36
CA CYS A 70 -19.00 -7.50 -3.52
C CYS A 70 -20.16 -7.44 -2.54
N ASN A 71 -20.09 -6.53 -1.56
CA ASN A 71 -21.12 -6.41 -0.52
C ASN A 71 -22.50 -6.12 -1.11
N ILE A 72 -22.55 -5.40 -2.22
CA ILE A 72 -23.81 -5.10 -2.89
C ILE A 72 -24.39 -6.37 -3.51
N CYS A 73 -23.54 -7.17 -4.17
CA CYS A 73 -24.00 -8.38 -4.84
C CYS A 73 -24.28 -9.53 -3.88
N THR A 74 -23.60 -9.58 -2.73
CA THR A 74 -23.83 -10.61 -1.72
C THR A 74 -25.01 -10.29 -0.81
N ASN A 75 -25.40 -9.04 -0.74
CA ASN A 75 -26.55 -8.61 0.08
C ASN A 75 -27.83 -8.76 -0.72
N PRO A 76 -28.73 -9.63 -0.31
CA PRO A 76 -29.94 -9.92 -1.11
C PRO A 76 -30.98 -8.81 -1.10
N THR A 77 -30.79 -7.77 -0.32
CA THR A 77 -31.79 -6.68 -0.29
C THR A 77 -31.35 -5.47 -1.14
#